data_13e6dce6ce44f93542a44c782a54058d
#
_entry.id   13e6dce6ce44f93542a44c782a54058d
#
_cell.length_a   1.000
_cell.length_b   1.000
_cell.length_c   1.000
_cell.angle_alpha   90.00
_cell.angle_beta   90.00
_cell.angle_gamma   90.00
#
_symmetry.space_group_name_H-M   'P 1'
#
loop_
_entity.id
_entity.type
_entity.pdbx_description
1 polymer ?
#
loop_
_entity_poly.entity_id
_entity_poly.type
_entity_poly.pdbx_seq_one_letter_code
_entity_poly.pdbx_strand_id
1 'polypeptide(L)'
;MRTAYLYLLFLSLFTTGCTSSTRQTDKERLYISILPLRSLVEQIVGDDFKVDVLVPAGASPESFEPTPRQYVALNRSKLVFNVGLIDFEQNLLRDFPDREKLVNLSRGIRLLEGSCAHGHTHEPTEKARASEGHAHGIDPHIWTSPRALKQMAANAYDALRTSFPDSVRYTENYEKLLVRLDSLDTA
;
A
#
# COMPACT_ATOMS: atom_id res chain seq x y z
N MET A 1 51.70 37.88 31.50
CA MET A 1 50.65 38.35 30.59
C MET A 1 50.63 37.54 29.25
N ARG A 2 51.73 37.10 28.69
CA ARG A 2 51.76 36.32 27.42
C ARG A 2 51.10 34.93 27.50
N THR A 3 51.22 34.26 28.65
CA THR A 3 50.63 32.93 28.86
C THR A 3 49.10 32.94 29.03
N ALA A 4 48.49 34.01 29.52
CA ALA A 4 47.06 34.11 29.67
C ALA A 4 46.32 34.27 28.29
N TYR A 5 46.96 34.90 27.31
CA TYR A 5 46.43 35.03 25.97
C TYR A 5 46.43 33.70 25.19
N LEU A 6 47.39 32.82 25.45
CA LEU A 6 47.46 31.52 24.83
C LEU A 6 46.32 30.59 25.30
N TYR A 7 45.93 30.67 26.58
CA TYR A 7 44.79 29.91 27.13
C TYR A 7 43.43 30.43 26.61
N LEU A 8 43.31 31.75 26.45
CA LEU A 8 42.09 32.34 25.87
C LEU A 8 41.92 31.98 24.39
N LEU A 9 43.03 31.88 23.64
CA LEU A 9 42.98 31.50 22.20
C LEU A 9 42.66 30.03 22.04
N PHE A 10 43.09 29.16 22.96
CA PHE A 10 42.79 27.72 22.94
C PHE A 10 41.34 27.40 23.35
N LEU A 11 40.73 28.21 24.19
CA LEU A 11 39.34 28.08 24.66
C LEU A 11 38.31 28.48 23.59
N SER A 12 38.70 29.32 22.60
CA SER A 12 37.81 29.79 21.54
C SER A 12 37.64 28.78 20.37
N LEU A 13 38.49 27.72 20.32
CA LEU A 13 38.42 26.72 19.24
C LEU A 13 37.42 25.58 19.48
N PHE A 14 36.78 25.52 20.66
CA PHE A 14 35.88 24.41 21.00
C PHE A 14 34.38 24.68 20.82
N THR A 15 33.98 25.81 20.22
CA THR A 15 32.55 26.20 20.13
C THR A 15 31.91 26.08 18.76
N THR A 16 32.55 25.43 17.77
CA THR A 16 31.93 25.22 16.45
C THR A 16 31.59 23.75 16.18
N GLY A 17 30.93 23.12 17.12
CA GLY A 17 30.31 21.81 16.97
C GLY A 17 28.78 21.89 16.87
N CYS A 18 28.23 22.77 16.01
CA CYS A 18 26.84 22.62 15.59
C CYS A 18 26.75 21.44 14.64
N THR A 19 26.63 20.22 15.19
CA THR A 19 26.07 19.10 14.46
C THR A 19 24.63 19.48 14.11
N SER A 20 24.44 19.95 12.89
CA SER A 20 23.12 19.96 12.25
C SER A 20 22.67 18.51 12.16
N SER A 21 22.03 18.02 13.23
CA SER A 21 21.24 16.81 13.17
C SER A 21 20.17 17.11 12.13
N THR A 22 20.40 16.66 10.90
CA THR A 22 19.39 16.61 9.87
C THR A 22 18.28 15.77 10.48
N ARG A 23 17.25 16.46 10.98
CA ARG A 23 16.02 15.83 11.45
C ARG A 23 15.48 15.14 10.21
N GLN A 24 15.81 13.87 10.04
CA GLN A 24 15.20 13.01 9.04
C GLN A 24 13.73 12.98 9.44
N THR A 25 12.93 13.86 8.83
CA THR A 25 11.48 13.85 9.02
C THR A 25 11.04 12.48 8.56
N ASP A 26 10.63 11.64 9.50
CA ASP A 26 10.14 10.30 9.21
C ASP A 26 8.95 10.49 8.26
N LYS A 27 9.13 10.09 6.99
CA LYS A 27 8.10 10.28 5.96
C LYS A 27 6.81 9.63 6.44
N GLU A 28 5.70 10.30 6.22
CA GLU A 28 4.38 9.72 6.47
C GLU A 28 4.22 8.42 5.68
N ARG A 29 3.42 7.50 6.20
CA ARG A 29 3.33 6.14 5.66
C ARG A 29 2.00 5.89 4.96
N LEU A 30 2.10 5.23 3.82
CA LEU A 30 1.00 4.55 3.16
C LEU A 30 1.21 3.04 3.31
N TYR A 31 0.14 2.30 3.47
CA TYR A 31 0.21 0.84 3.46
C TYR A 31 -0.48 0.28 2.22
N ILE A 32 0.07 -0.81 1.73
CA ILE A 32 -0.56 -1.65 0.72
C ILE A 32 -0.67 -3.08 1.25
N SER A 33 -1.73 -3.77 0.89
CA SER A 33 -1.97 -5.13 1.37
C SER A 33 -0.93 -6.12 0.84
N ILE A 34 -0.67 -6.10 -0.48
CA ILE A 34 0.19 -7.06 -1.17
C ILE A 34 1.25 -6.38 -2.04
N LEU A 35 2.40 -7.03 -2.18
CA LEU A 35 3.57 -6.50 -2.88
C LEU A 35 3.33 -6.03 -4.32
N PRO A 36 2.51 -6.71 -5.17
CA PRO A 36 2.27 -6.25 -6.55
C PRO A 36 1.74 -4.83 -6.68
N LEU A 37 1.02 -4.32 -5.66
CA LEU A 37 0.45 -2.97 -5.68
C LEU A 37 1.46 -1.87 -5.34
N ARG A 38 2.63 -2.24 -4.80
CA ARG A 38 3.62 -1.29 -4.31
C ARG A 38 4.10 -0.34 -5.40
N SER A 39 4.55 -0.90 -6.51
CA SER A 39 5.06 -0.12 -7.63
C SER A 39 4.00 0.83 -8.22
N LEU A 40 2.73 0.42 -8.23
CA LEU A 40 1.64 1.25 -8.72
C LEU A 40 1.46 2.51 -7.86
N VAL A 41 1.43 2.36 -6.54
CA VAL A 41 1.26 3.49 -5.60
C VAL A 41 2.53 4.36 -5.57
N GLU A 42 3.73 3.76 -5.49
CA GLU A 42 5.01 4.48 -5.47
C GLU A 42 5.20 5.34 -6.73
N GLN A 43 4.77 4.87 -7.90
CA GLN A 43 4.85 5.65 -9.13
C GLN A 43 3.97 6.90 -9.11
N ILE A 44 2.87 6.91 -8.37
CA ILE A 44 2.00 8.08 -8.23
C ILE A 44 2.53 9.05 -7.19
N VAL A 45 2.87 8.56 -5.98
CA VAL A 45 3.27 9.43 -4.88
C VAL A 45 4.74 9.89 -4.94
N GLY A 46 5.59 9.19 -5.71
CA GLY A 46 7.02 9.46 -5.72
C GLY A 46 7.64 9.30 -4.33
N ASP A 47 8.41 10.32 -3.94
CA ASP A 47 9.15 10.33 -2.67
C ASP A 47 8.40 10.96 -1.49
N ASP A 48 7.13 11.33 -1.64
CA ASP A 48 6.39 12.06 -0.61
C ASP A 48 6.05 11.17 0.60
N PHE A 49 5.85 9.88 0.36
CA PHE A 49 5.48 8.90 1.38
C PHE A 49 6.44 7.73 1.42
N LYS A 50 6.46 7.05 2.56
CA LYS A 50 7.01 5.71 2.65
C LYS A 50 5.87 4.72 2.40
N VAL A 51 6.00 3.88 1.37
CA VAL A 51 5.02 2.84 1.04
C VAL A 51 5.47 1.52 1.66
N ASP A 52 4.77 1.08 2.69
CA ASP A 52 5.01 -0.18 3.38
C ASP A 52 4.03 -1.26 2.89
N VAL A 53 4.49 -2.52 2.85
CA VAL A 53 3.69 -3.67 2.42
C VAL A 53 3.27 -4.47 3.63
N LEU A 54 1.99 -4.86 3.71
CA LEU A 54 1.47 -5.63 4.83
C LEU A 54 1.90 -7.10 4.76
N VAL A 55 1.67 -7.75 3.62
CA VAL A 55 2.14 -9.13 3.38
C VAL A 55 3.58 -9.08 2.89
N PRO A 56 4.56 -9.55 3.68
CA PRO A 56 5.96 -9.48 3.30
C PRO A 56 6.26 -10.39 2.11
N ALA A 57 7.36 -10.12 1.41
CA ALA A 57 7.82 -10.96 0.32
C ALA A 57 8.04 -12.41 0.78
N GLY A 58 7.51 -13.36 0.02
CA GLY A 58 7.61 -14.79 0.32
C GLY A 58 6.50 -15.34 1.22
N ALA A 59 5.65 -14.50 1.82
CA ALA A 59 4.45 -14.94 2.51
C ALA A 59 3.28 -15.11 1.53
N SER A 60 2.42 -16.12 1.80
CA SER A 60 1.19 -16.29 1.02
C SER A 60 0.10 -15.36 1.54
N PRO A 61 -0.54 -14.56 0.69
CA PRO A 61 -1.69 -13.75 1.10
C PRO A 61 -2.88 -14.57 1.61
N GLU A 62 -3.04 -15.80 1.14
CA GLU A 62 -4.16 -16.67 1.51
C GLU A 62 -4.11 -17.12 2.98
N SER A 63 -2.90 -17.29 3.52
CA SER A 63 -2.68 -17.75 4.91
C SER A 63 -2.05 -16.68 5.81
N PHE A 64 -2.02 -15.44 5.36
CA PHE A 64 -1.37 -14.36 6.10
C PHE A 64 -2.23 -13.88 7.28
N GLU A 65 -1.61 -13.83 8.44
CA GLU A 65 -2.18 -13.21 9.64
C GLU A 65 -1.27 -12.09 10.12
N PRO A 66 -1.76 -10.83 10.15
CA PRO A 66 -0.94 -9.71 10.60
C PRO A 66 -0.72 -9.77 12.11
N THR A 67 0.50 -9.47 12.52
CA THR A 67 0.83 -9.31 13.93
C THR A 67 0.15 -8.08 14.54
N PRO A 68 -0.08 -8.03 15.86
CA PRO A 68 -0.62 -6.83 16.53
C PRO A 68 0.19 -5.57 16.26
N ARG A 69 1.50 -5.69 16.11
CA ARG A 69 2.39 -4.57 15.78
C ARG A 69 2.13 -4.02 14.37
N GLN A 70 1.90 -4.90 13.40
CA GLN A 70 1.55 -4.51 12.03
C GLN A 70 0.17 -3.84 12.00
N TYR A 71 -0.79 -4.35 12.76
CA TYR A 71 -2.12 -3.74 12.88
C TYR A 71 -2.04 -2.31 13.46
N VAL A 72 -1.24 -2.10 14.50
CA VAL A 72 -1.02 -0.75 15.06
C VAL A 72 -0.35 0.17 14.03
N ALA A 73 0.64 -0.33 13.28
CA ALA A 73 1.31 0.45 12.25
C ALA A 73 0.36 0.83 11.10
N LEU A 74 -0.50 -0.11 10.69
CA LEU A 74 -1.55 0.10 9.69
C LEU A 74 -2.52 1.22 10.11
N ASN A 75 -2.98 1.20 11.35
CA ASN A 75 -3.88 2.24 11.89
C ASN A 75 -3.24 3.65 11.93
N ARG A 76 -1.92 3.73 12.03
CA ARG A 76 -1.17 5.00 12.03
C ARG A 76 -0.87 5.53 10.64
N SER A 77 -1.12 4.75 9.60
CA SER A 77 -0.89 5.19 8.22
C SER A 77 -1.89 6.25 7.77
N LYS A 78 -1.57 6.93 6.68
CA LYS A 78 -2.46 7.93 6.07
C LYS A 78 -3.54 7.27 5.23
N LEU A 79 -3.17 6.31 4.38
CA LEU A 79 -4.09 5.50 3.59
C LEU A 79 -3.62 4.05 3.59
N VAL A 80 -4.57 3.15 3.37
CA VAL A 80 -4.38 1.70 3.24
C VAL A 80 -5.02 1.24 1.94
N PHE A 81 -4.19 0.85 0.98
CA PHE A 81 -4.64 0.33 -0.32
C PHE A 81 -4.76 -1.19 -0.27
N ASN A 82 -5.88 -1.70 -0.69
CA ASN A 82 -6.18 -3.12 -0.73
C ASN A 82 -6.84 -3.51 -2.06
N VAL A 83 -6.79 -4.80 -2.39
CA VAL A 83 -7.51 -5.35 -3.55
C VAL A 83 -8.98 -5.53 -3.21
N GLY A 84 -9.30 -5.86 -1.95
CA GLY A 84 -10.66 -6.10 -1.47
C GLY A 84 -11.27 -7.44 -1.87
N LEU A 85 -10.47 -8.32 -2.50
CA LEU A 85 -10.90 -9.63 -3.01
C LEU A 85 -10.22 -10.80 -2.30
N ILE A 86 -9.25 -10.53 -1.45
CA ILE A 86 -8.45 -11.54 -0.75
C ILE A 86 -9.02 -11.71 0.67
N ASP A 87 -9.21 -12.95 1.10
CA ASP A 87 -9.89 -13.27 2.37
C ASP A 87 -9.24 -12.61 3.59
N PHE A 88 -7.90 -12.56 3.67
CA PHE A 88 -7.24 -11.91 4.79
C PHE A 88 -7.53 -10.41 4.84
N GLU A 89 -7.64 -9.74 3.70
CA GLU A 89 -7.99 -8.32 3.63
C GLU A 89 -9.40 -8.08 4.16
N GLN A 90 -10.35 -8.91 3.73
CA GLN A 90 -11.75 -8.81 4.17
C GLN A 90 -11.86 -9.00 5.68
N ASN A 91 -11.15 -9.99 6.23
CA ASN A 91 -11.15 -10.27 7.66
C ASN A 91 -10.46 -9.16 8.46
N LEU A 92 -9.26 -8.74 8.03
CA LEU A 92 -8.48 -7.71 8.70
C LEU A 92 -9.16 -6.34 8.67
N LEU A 93 -9.74 -5.97 7.54
CA LEU A 93 -10.26 -4.62 7.30
C LEU A 93 -11.74 -4.49 7.66
N ARG A 94 -12.43 -5.58 7.99
CA ARG A 94 -13.85 -5.58 8.43
C ARG A 94 -14.06 -4.65 9.61
N ASP A 95 -13.20 -4.75 10.61
CA ASP A 95 -13.30 -4.02 11.86
C ASP A 95 -12.29 -2.86 11.95
N PHE A 96 -11.80 -2.40 10.78
CA PHE A 96 -10.84 -1.31 10.74
C PHE A 96 -11.51 0.00 11.22
N PRO A 97 -10.93 0.68 12.24
CA PRO A 97 -11.61 1.79 12.92
C PRO A 97 -11.88 2.99 12.01
N ASP A 98 -10.95 3.31 11.12
CA ASP A 98 -11.02 4.48 10.23
C ASP A 98 -11.19 4.03 8.77
N ARG A 99 -12.45 3.77 8.40
CA ARG A 99 -12.79 3.25 7.07
C ARG A 99 -12.50 4.23 5.94
N GLU A 100 -12.39 5.51 6.22
CA GLU A 100 -12.08 6.54 5.22
C GLU A 100 -10.64 6.41 4.70
N LYS A 101 -9.75 5.79 5.49
CA LYS A 101 -8.39 5.48 5.04
C LYS A 101 -8.31 4.26 4.12
N LEU A 102 -9.35 3.43 4.06
CA LEU A 102 -9.34 2.21 3.26
C LEU A 102 -9.68 2.52 1.80
N VAL A 103 -8.74 2.22 0.92
CA VAL A 103 -8.87 2.41 -0.52
C VAL A 103 -8.95 1.06 -1.21
N ASN A 104 -10.15 0.68 -1.65
CA ASN A 104 -10.35 -0.53 -2.44
C ASN A 104 -10.00 -0.26 -3.91
N LEU A 105 -8.91 -0.88 -4.37
CA LEU A 105 -8.40 -0.70 -5.73
C LEU A 105 -9.19 -1.48 -6.79
N SER A 106 -9.96 -2.51 -6.42
CA SER A 106 -10.78 -3.28 -7.38
C SER A 106 -12.09 -2.60 -7.76
N ARG A 107 -12.42 -1.46 -7.14
CA ARG A 107 -13.70 -0.78 -7.39
C ARG A 107 -13.86 -0.44 -8.88
N GLY A 108 -15.00 -0.86 -9.47
CA GLY A 108 -15.30 -0.62 -10.86
C GLY A 108 -14.63 -1.58 -11.85
N ILE A 109 -13.84 -2.55 -11.39
CA ILE A 109 -13.26 -3.59 -12.24
C ILE A 109 -14.27 -4.70 -12.44
N ARG A 110 -14.45 -5.11 -13.69
CA ARG A 110 -15.24 -6.31 -14.02
C ARG A 110 -14.44 -7.54 -13.64
N LEU A 111 -14.92 -8.25 -12.62
CA LEU A 111 -14.29 -9.47 -12.13
C LEU A 111 -14.67 -10.68 -13.02
N LEU A 112 -13.73 -11.59 -13.16
CA LEU A 112 -13.96 -12.88 -13.82
C LEU A 112 -14.34 -13.90 -12.75
N GLU A 113 -15.30 -14.77 -13.07
CA GLU A 113 -15.59 -15.94 -12.25
C GLU A 113 -14.39 -16.88 -12.36
N GLY A 114 -13.74 -17.18 -11.23
CA GLY A 114 -12.65 -18.14 -11.17
C GLY A 114 -13.20 -19.55 -11.32
N SER A 115 -12.73 -20.32 -12.30
CA SER A 115 -13.01 -21.75 -12.33
C SER A 115 -12.11 -22.43 -11.29
N CYS A 116 -12.65 -22.80 -10.13
CA CYS A 116 -11.98 -23.72 -9.23
C CYS A 116 -11.92 -25.10 -9.89
N ALA A 117 -10.88 -25.35 -10.69
CA ALA A 117 -10.60 -26.63 -11.30
C ALA A 117 -10.00 -27.61 -10.26
N HIS A 118 -10.71 -27.86 -9.17
CA HIS A 118 -10.52 -29.06 -8.36
C HIS A 118 -11.79 -29.88 -8.40
N GLY A 119 -11.84 -30.72 -9.47
CA GLY A 119 -12.85 -31.75 -9.61
C GLY A 119 -12.73 -32.77 -8.48
N HIS A 120 -13.47 -32.56 -7.43
CA HIS A 120 -13.93 -33.62 -6.55
C HIS A 120 -15.43 -33.75 -6.78
N THR A 121 -15.77 -34.71 -7.63
CA THR A 121 -17.12 -35.24 -7.76
C THR A 121 -17.52 -35.86 -6.42
N HIS A 122 -18.26 -35.08 -5.60
CA HIS A 122 -19.02 -35.63 -4.49
C HIS A 122 -20.50 -35.53 -4.83
N GLU A 123 -21.15 -36.69 -4.76
CA GLU A 123 -22.60 -36.83 -4.89
C GLU A 123 -23.33 -35.93 -3.89
N PRO A 124 -24.54 -35.43 -4.25
CA PRO A 124 -25.28 -34.51 -3.41
C PRO A 124 -25.93 -35.24 -2.23
N THR A 125 -25.37 -35.06 -1.04
CA THR A 125 -26.10 -35.37 0.19
C THR A 125 -26.71 -34.10 0.75
N GLU A 126 -28.03 -34.05 0.79
CA GLU A 126 -28.85 -33.03 1.43
C GLU A 126 -28.44 -32.85 2.90
N LYS A 127 -27.86 -31.73 3.25
CA LYS A 127 -27.94 -30.97 4.52
C LYS A 127 -26.88 -29.87 4.51
N ALA A 128 -27.04 -28.85 3.67
CA ALA A 128 -26.26 -27.61 3.77
C ALA A 128 -26.93 -26.70 4.79
N ARG A 129 -26.36 -26.62 5.99
CA ARG A 129 -26.54 -25.48 6.88
C ARG A 129 -25.91 -24.27 6.23
N ALA A 130 -26.63 -23.16 6.26
CA ALA A 130 -26.19 -21.87 5.79
C ALA A 130 -24.80 -21.52 6.37
N SER A 131 -23.74 -21.69 5.61
CA SER A 131 -22.44 -21.10 5.85
C SER A 131 -22.38 -19.82 5.06
N GLU A 132 -22.07 -18.74 5.74
CA GLU A 132 -21.86 -17.39 5.18
C GLU A 132 -20.99 -17.47 3.94
N GLY A 133 -21.48 -16.85 2.86
CA GLY A 133 -20.89 -16.99 1.53
C GLY A 133 -19.48 -16.43 1.47
N HIS A 134 -18.51 -17.32 1.48
CA HIS A 134 -17.20 -17.04 0.95
C HIS A 134 -17.37 -16.80 -0.56
N ALA A 135 -16.78 -15.74 -1.08
CA ALA A 135 -16.75 -15.46 -2.53
C ALA A 135 -15.90 -16.51 -3.26
N HIS A 136 -16.25 -17.80 -3.09
CA HIS A 136 -15.62 -18.91 -3.78
C HIS A 136 -15.98 -18.81 -5.25
N GLY A 137 -15.04 -18.35 -6.08
CA GLY A 137 -15.22 -18.30 -7.52
C GLY A 137 -14.80 -17.01 -8.20
N ILE A 138 -14.33 -15.99 -7.47
CA ILE A 138 -13.77 -14.78 -8.07
C ILE A 138 -12.25 -14.88 -8.06
N ASP A 139 -11.61 -14.72 -9.25
CA ASP A 139 -10.15 -14.64 -9.33
C ASP A 139 -9.67 -13.28 -8.78
N PRO A 140 -8.92 -13.25 -7.67
CA PRO A 140 -8.42 -12.02 -7.09
C PRO A 140 -7.22 -11.42 -7.82
N HIS A 141 -6.59 -12.13 -8.77
CA HIS A 141 -5.31 -11.77 -9.40
C HIS A 141 -5.47 -10.67 -10.47
N ILE A 142 -6.35 -9.71 -10.24
CA ILE A 142 -6.67 -8.63 -11.20
C ILE A 142 -5.45 -7.75 -11.55
N TRP A 143 -4.44 -7.66 -10.67
CA TRP A 143 -3.23 -6.88 -10.91
C TRP A 143 -2.31 -7.44 -12.01
N THR A 144 -2.60 -8.59 -12.56
CA THR A 144 -1.88 -9.19 -13.70
C THR A 144 -2.34 -8.62 -15.04
N SER A 145 -3.48 -7.93 -15.09
CA SER A 145 -4.03 -7.34 -16.30
C SER A 145 -3.67 -5.85 -16.39
N PRO A 146 -3.01 -5.38 -17.48
CA PRO A 146 -2.73 -3.95 -17.69
C PRO A 146 -4.00 -3.09 -17.66
N ARG A 147 -5.10 -3.58 -18.20
CA ARG A 147 -6.40 -2.89 -18.17
C ARG A 147 -6.93 -2.73 -16.75
N ALA A 148 -6.85 -3.77 -15.92
CA ALA A 148 -7.24 -3.70 -14.53
C ALA A 148 -6.30 -2.77 -13.73
N LEU A 149 -4.99 -2.83 -13.99
CA LEU A 149 -4.02 -1.91 -13.38
C LEU A 149 -4.31 -0.44 -13.68
N LYS A 150 -4.81 -0.09 -14.87
CA LYS A 150 -5.24 1.29 -15.18
C LYS A 150 -6.40 1.73 -14.27
N GLN A 151 -7.39 0.87 -14.06
CA GLN A 151 -8.49 1.18 -13.13
C GLN A 151 -8.01 1.24 -11.68
N MET A 152 -7.13 0.34 -11.27
CA MET A 152 -6.51 0.38 -9.93
C MET A 152 -5.70 1.65 -9.72
N ALA A 153 -4.95 2.09 -10.73
CA ALA A 153 -4.21 3.36 -10.69
C ALA A 153 -5.16 4.57 -10.59
N ALA A 154 -6.28 4.55 -11.29
CA ALA A 154 -7.31 5.60 -11.18
C ALA A 154 -7.89 5.67 -9.76
N ASN A 155 -8.24 4.51 -9.18
CA ASN A 155 -8.78 4.45 -7.83
C ASN A 155 -7.75 4.95 -6.78
N ALA A 156 -6.47 4.60 -6.96
CA ALA A 156 -5.38 5.08 -6.09
C ALA A 156 -5.18 6.60 -6.23
N TYR A 157 -5.14 7.09 -7.45
CA TYR A 157 -4.97 8.51 -7.74
C TYR A 157 -6.12 9.36 -7.17
N ASP A 158 -7.37 8.93 -7.34
CA ASP A 158 -8.54 9.63 -6.82
C ASP A 158 -8.50 9.74 -5.29
N ALA A 159 -8.13 8.66 -4.61
CA ALA A 159 -7.98 8.66 -3.16
C ALA A 159 -6.84 9.58 -2.69
N LEU A 160 -5.69 9.53 -3.37
CA LEU A 160 -4.53 10.39 -3.07
C LEU A 160 -4.86 11.86 -3.30
N ARG A 161 -5.52 12.21 -4.40
CA ARG A 161 -5.93 13.58 -4.70
C ARG A 161 -6.95 14.11 -3.70
N THR A 162 -7.87 13.26 -3.24
CA THR A 162 -8.86 13.63 -2.24
C THR A 162 -8.23 13.89 -0.89
N SER A 163 -7.28 13.04 -0.48
CA SER A 163 -6.62 13.14 0.82
C SER A 163 -5.48 14.18 0.86
N PHE A 164 -4.85 14.47 -0.30
CA PHE A 164 -3.69 15.35 -0.44
C PHE A 164 -3.84 16.27 -1.66
N PRO A 165 -4.80 17.21 -1.63
CA PRO A 165 -5.19 18.00 -2.82
C PRO A 165 -4.09 18.93 -3.36
N ASP A 166 -3.12 19.31 -2.52
CA ASP A 166 -2.07 20.26 -2.90
C ASP A 166 -0.94 19.64 -3.74
N SER A 167 -0.98 18.33 -3.99
CA SER A 167 0.09 17.65 -4.73
C SER A 167 -0.18 17.62 -6.24
N VAL A 168 0.30 18.63 -6.94
CA VAL A 168 0.22 18.71 -8.43
C VAL A 168 0.98 17.54 -9.08
N ARG A 169 2.07 17.08 -8.46
CA ARG A 169 2.91 15.97 -8.99
C ARG A 169 2.17 14.64 -9.14
N TYR A 170 1.14 14.38 -8.35
CA TYR A 170 0.39 13.12 -8.47
C TYR A 170 -0.35 13.01 -9.79
N THR A 171 -0.84 14.13 -10.32
CA THR A 171 -1.49 14.16 -11.65
C THR A 171 -0.48 13.81 -12.75
N GLU A 172 0.67 14.48 -12.78
CA GLU A 172 1.70 14.21 -13.77
C GLU A 172 2.24 12.77 -13.70
N ASN A 173 2.45 12.28 -12.49
CA ASN A 173 2.95 10.92 -12.26
C ASN A 173 1.92 9.87 -12.68
N TYR A 174 0.65 10.10 -12.38
CA TYR A 174 -0.46 9.25 -12.80
C TYR A 174 -0.57 9.20 -14.33
N GLU A 175 -0.49 10.32 -15.02
CA GLU A 175 -0.51 10.37 -16.49
C GLU A 175 0.64 9.59 -17.10
N LYS A 176 1.87 9.74 -16.56
CA LYS A 176 3.03 8.96 -16.98
C LYS A 176 2.84 7.46 -16.75
N LEU A 177 2.21 7.09 -15.64
CA LEU A 177 1.89 5.69 -15.33
C LEU A 177 0.89 5.13 -16.35
N LEU A 178 -0.16 5.86 -16.70
CA LEU A 178 -1.14 5.44 -17.70
C LEU A 178 -0.49 5.17 -19.06
N VAL A 179 0.40 6.06 -19.54
CA VAL A 179 1.13 5.86 -20.79
C VAL A 179 1.95 4.55 -20.79
N ARG A 180 2.60 4.24 -19.65
CA ARG A 180 3.34 2.96 -19.51
C ARG A 180 2.41 1.75 -19.54
N LEU A 181 1.27 1.82 -18.85
CA LEU A 181 0.29 0.73 -18.83
C LEU A 181 -0.36 0.54 -20.21
N ASP A 182 -0.57 1.61 -20.98
CA ASP A 182 -1.07 1.52 -22.35
C ASP A 182 -0.08 0.79 -23.27
N SER A 183 1.21 1.06 -23.12
CA SER A 183 2.24 0.37 -23.88
C SER A 183 2.31 -1.14 -23.62
N LEU A 184 1.94 -1.57 -22.40
CA LEU A 184 1.87 -3.00 -22.03
C LEU A 184 0.58 -3.68 -22.55
N ASP A 185 -0.51 -2.94 -22.72
CA ASP A 185 -1.79 -3.47 -23.19
C ASP A 185 -1.78 -3.72 -24.73
N THR A 186 -0.83 -3.10 -25.43
CA THR A 186 -0.67 -3.20 -26.90
C THR A 186 0.44 -4.14 -27.37
N ALA A 187 1.23 -4.70 -26.44
CA ALA A 187 2.33 -5.62 -26.72
C ALA A 187 1.87 -7.08 -26.73
#